data_610d002336e1e239f82ff064ec72742a
#
_entry.id   610d002336e1e239f82ff064ec72742a
#
_cell.length_a   1.000
_cell.length_b   1.000
_cell.length_c   1.000
_cell.angle_alpha   90.00
_cell.angle_beta   90.00
_cell.angle_gamma   90.00
#
_symmetry.space_group_name_H-M   'P 1'
#
loop_
_entity.id
_entity.type
_entity.pdbx_description
1 polymer ?
#
loop_
_entity_poly.entity_id
_entity_poly.type
_entity_poly.pdbx_seq_one_letter_code
_entity_poly.pdbx_strand_id
1 'polypeptide(L)'
;MEEKDQLQSRQWKSFSDRSRTMNMGTQALKKLNYSAVTMLLVLMAAWYFGAHVYNKPFVFPYFEVVMGRIGEALTDLAVLRAIGITMRRVLMGTLYGFIIGLPLGMAMGFSPLIMKTLSPFVNAVRQIPTTAWVPLAIIWFGLGDGPTLFVLALHGVFVIILNTAAGVMDINPEYYNAVKSMGAGPVEIVKDVIFPGALPGVITGIRLAMGMGWMTVV
;
A
#
# COMPACT_ATOMS: atom_id res chain seq x y z
N MET A 1 -6.48 -52.75 15.57
CA MET A 1 -6.28 -52.77 14.09
C MET A 1 -7.15 -51.71 13.42
N GLU A 2 -8.40 -51.52 13.82
CA GLU A 2 -9.35 -50.52 13.29
C GLU A 2 -8.95 -49.05 13.45
N GLU A 3 -8.27 -48.69 14.54
CA GLU A 3 -7.89 -47.29 14.84
C GLU A 3 -6.80 -46.77 13.87
N LYS A 4 -5.86 -47.63 13.44
CA LYS A 4 -4.85 -47.29 12.45
C LYS A 4 -5.45 -47.05 11.06
N ASP A 5 -6.45 -47.83 10.69
CA ASP A 5 -7.14 -47.68 9.39
C ASP A 5 -7.99 -46.42 9.35
N GLN A 6 -8.61 -46.01 10.47
CA GLN A 6 -9.32 -44.74 10.56
C GLN A 6 -8.39 -43.53 10.49
N LEU A 7 -7.21 -43.56 11.09
CA LEU A 7 -6.23 -42.47 11.01
C LEU A 7 -5.66 -42.32 9.60
N GLN A 8 -5.37 -43.42 8.92
CA GLN A 8 -4.94 -43.39 7.52
C GLN A 8 -6.00 -42.82 6.59
N SER A 9 -7.26 -43.22 6.75
CA SER A 9 -8.38 -42.73 5.94
C SER A 9 -8.62 -41.24 6.11
N ARG A 10 -8.44 -40.68 7.33
CA ARG A 10 -8.53 -39.24 7.62
C ARG A 10 -7.37 -38.46 6.99
N GLN A 11 -6.15 -39.01 7.00
CA GLN A 11 -5.00 -38.39 6.37
C GLN A 11 -5.14 -38.36 4.85
N TRP A 12 -5.62 -39.45 4.23
CA TRP A 12 -5.89 -39.51 2.80
C TRP A 12 -6.99 -38.52 2.36
N LYS A 13 -8.07 -38.35 3.12
CA LYS A 13 -9.11 -37.35 2.85
C LYS A 13 -8.56 -35.93 2.94
N SER A 14 -7.75 -35.62 3.94
CA SER A 14 -7.11 -34.31 4.09
C SER A 14 -6.15 -33.99 2.95
N PHE A 15 -5.42 -34.99 2.45
CA PHE A 15 -4.50 -34.81 1.32
C PHE A 15 -5.24 -34.60 -0.01
N SER A 16 -6.32 -35.36 -0.24
CA SER A 16 -7.14 -35.22 -1.44
C SER A 16 -7.91 -33.89 -1.49
N ASP A 17 -8.35 -33.37 -0.35
CA ASP A 17 -8.99 -32.04 -0.27
C ASP A 17 -8.00 -30.90 -0.53
N ARG A 18 -6.75 -31.00 -0.04
CA ARG A 18 -5.70 -30.00 -0.35
C ARG A 18 -5.32 -30.00 -1.84
N SER A 19 -5.25 -31.16 -2.46
CA SER A 19 -4.96 -31.25 -3.90
C SER A 19 -6.10 -30.71 -4.77
N ARG A 20 -7.35 -30.88 -4.35
CA ARG A 20 -8.54 -30.29 -5.01
C ARG A 20 -8.57 -28.78 -4.88
N THR A 21 -8.31 -28.23 -3.68
CA THR A 21 -8.28 -26.77 -3.46
C THR A 21 -7.13 -26.10 -4.21
N MET A 22 -5.95 -26.73 -4.29
CA MET A 22 -4.83 -26.21 -5.11
C MET A 22 -5.17 -26.23 -6.61
N ASN A 23 -5.82 -27.28 -7.09
CA ASN A 23 -6.19 -27.39 -8.52
C ASN A 23 -7.33 -26.41 -8.90
N MET A 24 -8.27 -26.14 -7.98
CA MET A 24 -9.30 -25.11 -8.16
C MET A 24 -8.69 -23.70 -8.18
N GLY A 25 -7.67 -23.43 -7.35
CA GLY A 25 -6.96 -22.15 -7.33
C GLY A 25 -6.21 -21.88 -8.64
N THR A 26 -5.51 -22.86 -9.18
CA THR A 26 -4.78 -22.72 -10.45
C THR A 26 -5.70 -22.62 -11.67
N GLN A 27 -6.84 -23.28 -11.65
CA GLN A 27 -7.86 -23.14 -12.71
C GLN A 27 -8.60 -21.79 -12.63
N ALA A 28 -8.86 -21.29 -11.43
CA ALA A 28 -9.44 -19.96 -11.23
C ALA A 28 -8.48 -18.85 -11.67
N LEU A 29 -7.19 -18.98 -11.39
CA LEU A 29 -6.16 -18.03 -11.86
C LEU A 29 -5.98 -18.06 -13.38
N LYS A 30 -6.05 -19.23 -14.04
CA LYS A 30 -6.05 -19.30 -15.49
C LYS A 30 -7.29 -18.67 -16.13
N LYS A 31 -8.49 -18.92 -15.58
CA LYS A 31 -9.72 -18.26 -16.06
C LYS A 31 -9.71 -16.74 -15.83
N LEU A 32 -9.15 -16.28 -14.71
CA LEU A 32 -9.02 -14.84 -14.43
C LEU A 32 -8.11 -14.16 -15.45
N ASN A 33 -7.02 -14.80 -15.86
CA ASN A 33 -6.11 -14.25 -16.87
C ASN A 33 -6.78 -14.08 -18.24
N TYR A 34 -7.55 -15.06 -18.70
CA TYR A 34 -8.26 -14.93 -19.99
C TYR A 34 -9.35 -13.84 -19.93
N SER A 35 -10.13 -13.78 -18.87
CA SER A 35 -11.17 -12.75 -18.72
C SER A 35 -10.56 -11.34 -18.57
N ALA A 36 -9.44 -11.21 -17.86
CA ALA A 36 -8.74 -9.93 -17.74
C ALA A 36 -8.17 -9.46 -19.09
N VAL A 37 -7.57 -10.36 -19.86
CA VAL A 37 -7.07 -10.06 -21.21
C VAL A 37 -8.21 -9.67 -22.13
N THR A 38 -9.32 -10.43 -22.13
CA THR A 38 -10.49 -10.12 -22.95
C THR A 38 -11.08 -8.76 -22.58
N MET A 39 -11.20 -8.46 -21.27
CA MET A 39 -11.68 -7.15 -20.80
C MET A 39 -10.75 -6.02 -21.25
N LEU A 40 -9.44 -6.20 -21.16
CA LEU A 40 -8.46 -5.22 -21.65
C LEU A 40 -8.61 -4.97 -23.14
N LEU A 41 -8.73 -6.03 -23.95
CA LEU A 41 -8.93 -5.92 -25.41
C LEU A 41 -10.23 -5.19 -25.75
N VAL A 42 -11.33 -5.48 -25.03
CA VAL A 42 -12.60 -4.79 -25.21
C VAL A 42 -12.49 -3.31 -24.87
N LEU A 43 -11.79 -2.96 -23.77
CA LEU A 43 -11.55 -1.56 -23.39
C LEU A 43 -10.70 -0.82 -24.42
N MET A 44 -9.64 -1.46 -24.94
CA MET A 44 -8.79 -0.90 -25.99
C MET A 44 -9.58 -0.69 -27.30
N ALA A 45 -10.40 -1.66 -27.69
CA ALA A 45 -11.26 -1.55 -28.84
C ALA A 45 -12.31 -0.44 -28.67
N ALA A 46 -12.95 -0.36 -27.49
CA ALA A 46 -13.89 0.70 -27.16
C ALA A 46 -13.25 2.09 -27.21
N TRP A 47 -12.00 2.23 -26.70
CA TRP A 47 -11.24 3.46 -26.84
C TRP A 47 -10.94 3.79 -28.30
N TYR A 48 -10.43 2.83 -29.07
CA TYR A 48 -10.11 3.04 -30.48
C TYR A 48 -11.34 3.51 -31.29
N PHE A 49 -12.46 2.79 -31.21
CA PHE A 49 -13.70 3.16 -31.91
C PHE A 49 -14.31 4.46 -31.36
N GLY A 50 -14.33 4.63 -30.04
CA GLY A 50 -14.87 5.83 -29.41
C GLY A 50 -14.13 7.10 -29.84
N ALA A 51 -12.77 7.05 -29.89
CA ALA A 51 -11.96 8.18 -30.31
C ALA A 51 -12.21 8.57 -31.77
N HIS A 52 -12.37 7.56 -32.66
CA HIS A 52 -12.64 7.83 -34.07
C HIS A 52 -14.06 8.32 -34.33
N VAL A 53 -15.06 7.80 -33.60
CA VAL A 53 -16.46 8.27 -33.71
C VAL A 53 -16.62 9.68 -33.18
N TYR A 54 -15.99 9.98 -32.01
CA TYR A 54 -16.08 11.31 -31.41
C TYR A 54 -15.31 12.39 -32.20
N ASN A 55 -14.26 11.99 -32.91
CA ASN A 55 -13.45 12.79 -33.83
C ASN A 55 -13.00 14.17 -33.27
N LYS A 56 -12.67 14.25 -32.01
CA LYS A 56 -12.10 15.42 -31.35
C LYS A 56 -10.81 15.06 -30.61
N PRO A 57 -9.65 14.98 -31.29
CA PRO A 57 -8.39 14.48 -30.73
C PRO A 57 -7.91 15.25 -29.48
N PHE A 58 -8.31 16.51 -29.34
CA PHE A 58 -7.95 17.34 -28.19
C PHE A 58 -8.68 16.92 -26.91
N VAL A 59 -9.92 16.40 -27.01
CA VAL A 59 -10.70 15.95 -25.86
C VAL A 59 -10.53 14.45 -25.64
N PHE A 60 -10.50 13.68 -26.73
CA PHE A 60 -10.36 12.22 -26.69
C PHE A 60 -9.33 11.78 -27.74
N PRO A 61 -8.04 11.67 -27.32
CA PRO A 61 -6.93 11.40 -28.23
C PRO A 61 -7.03 10.00 -28.84
N TYR A 62 -6.57 9.87 -30.09
CA TYR A 62 -6.50 8.59 -30.78
C TYR A 62 -5.49 7.66 -30.12
N PHE A 63 -5.80 6.40 -30.08
CA PHE A 63 -4.97 5.36 -29.45
C PHE A 63 -3.56 5.34 -30.03
N GLU A 64 -3.41 5.42 -31.35
CA GLU A 64 -2.14 5.38 -32.06
C GLU A 64 -1.23 6.56 -31.67
N VAL A 65 -1.82 7.75 -31.55
CA VAL A 65 -1.10 8.96 -31.15
C VAL A 65 -0.58 8.82 -29.72
N VAL A 66 -1.39 8.27 -28.81
CA VAL A 66 -0.99 8.07 -27.42
C VAL A 66 0.12 7.04 -27.33
N MET A 67 0.04 5.91 -28.06
CA MET A 67 1.08 4.88 -28.05
C MET A 67 2.39 5.42 -28.65
N GLY A 68 2.32 6.20 -29.73
CA GLY A 68 3.49 6.85 -30.32
C GLY A 68 4.16 7.82 -29.31
N ARG A 69 3.37 8.65 -28.64
CA ARG A 69 3.89 9.59 -27.63
C ARG A 69 4.48 8.90 -26.40
N ILE A 70 3.92 7.76 -25.97
CA ILE A 70 4.53 6.95 -24.90
C ILE A 70 5.90 6.43 -25.36
N GLY A 71 6.00 5.93 -26.60
CA GLY A 71 7.29 5.47 -27.15
C GLY A 71 8.33 6.57 -27.20
N GLU A 72 7.97 7.78 -27.67
CA GLU A 72 8.85 8.95 -27.65
C GLU A 72 9.25 9.34 -26.22
N ALA A 73 8.31 9.41 -25.31
CA ALA A 73 8.53 9.79 -23.90
C ALA A 73 9.51 8.84 -23.18
N LEU A 74 9.47 7.55 -23.47
CA LEU A 74 10.38 6.57 -22.88
C LEU A 74 11.83 6.72 -23.33
N THR A 75 12.07 7.41 -24.44
CA THR A 75 13.42 7.70 -24.97
C THR A 75 13.87 9.14 -24.71
N ASP A 76 12.96 10.02 -24.29
CA ASP A 76 13.27 11.40 -23.98
C ASP A 76 13.95 11.54 -22.61
N LEU A 77 15.18 12.04 -22.64
CA LEU A 77 16.00 12.25 -21.44
C LEU A 77 15.36 13.26 -20.47
N ALA A 78 14.60 14.24 -20.97
CA ALA A 78 13.91 15.22 -20.12
C ALA A 78 12.78 14.55 -19.33
N VAL A 79 12.01 13.67 -19.98
CA VAL A 79 10.95 12.88 -19.32
C VAL A 79 11.52 11.92 -18.30
N LEU A 80 12.60 11.20 -18.64
CA LEU A 80 13.27 10.28 -17.71
C LEU A 80 13.82 11.01 -16.47
N ARG A 81 14.38 12.21 -16.66
CA ARG A 81 14.82 13.07 -15.54
C ARG A 81 13.64 13.50 -14.66
N ALA A 82 12.54 13.92 -15.27
CA ALA A 82 11.33 14.31 -14.52
C ALA A 82 10.78 13.15 -13.67
N ILE A 83 10.72 11.94 -14.25
CA ILE A 83 10.34 10.72 -13.52
C ILE A 83 11.31 10.47 -12.35
N GLY A 84 12.61 10.60 -12.57
CA GLY A 84 13.62 10.43 -11.53
C GLY A 84 13.47 11.43 -10.37
N ILE A 85 13.20 12.71 -10.68
CA ILE A 85 12.94 13.75 -9.67
C ILE A 85 11.67 13.40 -8.87
N THR A 86 10.58 13.03 -9.55
CA THR A 86 9.34 12.65 -8.90
C THR A 86 9.52 11.43 -8.00
N MET A 87 10.24 10.41 -8.47
CA MET A 87 10.56 9.21 -7.68
C MET A 87 11.35 9.58 -6.41
N ARG A 88 12.37 10.43 -6.55
CA ARG A 88 13.16 10.92 -5.41
C ARG A 88 12.26 11.64 -4.40
N ARG A 89 11.37 12.53 -4.84
CA ARG A 89 10.44 13.27 -3.97
C ARG A 89 9.52 12.31 -3.20
N VAL A 90 8.92 11.33 -3.90
CA VAL A 90 8.03 10.33 -3.30
C VAL A 90 8.78 9.48 -2.27
N LEU A 91 9.99 9.00 -2.59
CA LEU A 91 10.81 8.22 -1.67
C LEU A 91 11.19 9.03 -0.42
N MET A 92 11.65 10.28 -0.59
CA MET A 92 12.04 11.14 0.52
C MET A 92 10.83 11.52 1.38
N GLY A 93 9.70 11.90 0.77
CA GLY A 93 8.47 12.21 1.52
C GLY A 93 7.94 11.01 2.29
N THR A 94 7.96 9.81 1.67
CA THR A 94 7.59 8.57 2.36
C THR A 94 8.56 8.24 3.49
N LEU A 95 9.86 8.45 3.31
CA LEU A 95 10.86 8.24 4.35
C LEU A 95 10.63 9.16 5.56
N TYR A 96 10.37 10.45 5.32
CA TYR A 96 10.02 11.38 6.42
C TYR A 96 8.72 10.96 7.11
N GLY A 97 7.72 10.56 6.33
CA GLY A 97 6.49 9.99 6.86
C GLY A 97 6.71 8.74 7.69
N PHE A 98 7.62 7.88 7.28
CA PHE A 98 7.99 6.65 7.97
C PHE A 98 8.70 6.92 9.30
N ILE A 99 9.69 7.81 9.31
CA ILE A 99 10.45 8.16 10.52
C ILE A 99 9.53 8.65 11.65
N ILE A 100 8.49 9.40 11.31
CA ILE A 100 7.52 9.92 12.31
C ILE A 100 6.38 8.92 12.52
N GLY A 101 5.85 8.35 11.43
CA GLY A 101 4.65 7.52 11.45
C GLY A 101 4.84 6.16 12.11
N LEU A 102 6.01 5.53 11.93
CA LEU A 102 6.29 4.23 12.53
C LEU A 102 6.27 4.27 14.06
N PRO A 103 7.06 5.12 14.75
CA PRO A 103 7.06 5.14 16.22
C PRO A 103 5.71 5.57 16.80
N LEU A 104 5.02 6.53 16.18
CA LEU A 104 3.69 6.95 16.64
C LEU A 104 2.65 5.83 16.42
N GLY A 105 2.69 5.15 15.29
CA GLY A 105 1.79 4.02 15.01
C GLY A 105 2.03 2.85 15.96
N MET A 106 3.29 2.51 16.25
CA MET A 106 3.62 1.49 17.25
C MET A 106 3.12 1.89 18.64
N ALA A 107 3.35 3.13 19.06
CA ALA A 107 2.88 3.64 20.36
C ALA A 107 1.35 3.61 20.48
N MET A 108 0.65 4.00 19.40
CA MET A 108 -0.82 3.95 19.35
C MET A 108 -1.36 2.52 19.39
N GLY A 109 -0.73 1.59 18.65
CA GLY A 109 -1.17 0.19 18.63
C GLY A 109 -0.90 -0.55 19.95
N PHE A 110 0.19 -0.20 20.64
CA PHE A 110 0.57 -0.83 21.90
C PHE A 110 -0.19 -0.29 23.12
N SER A 111 -0.53 1.02 23.15
CA SER A 111 -1.14 1.68 24.30
C SER A 111 -2.56 2.16 24.00
N PRO A 112 -3.59 1.60 24.67
CA PRO A 112 -4.97 2.07 24.55
C PRO A 112 -5.15 3.55 24.97
N LEU A 113 -4.30 4.04 25.88
CA LEU A 113 -4.34 5.44 26.31
C LEU A 113 -3.88 6.35 25.17
N ILE A 114 -2.72 6.03 24.55
CA ILE A 114 -2.17 6.80 23.42
C ILE A 114 -3.15 6.72 22.23
N MET A 115 -3.72 5.55 21.97
CA MET A 115 -4.72 5.37 20.92
C MET A 115 -5.91 6.31 21.15
N LYS A 116 -6.53 6.31 22.33
CA LYS A 116 -7.67 7.17 22.64
C LYS A 116 -7.35 8.66 22.53
N THR A 117 -6.14 9.06 22.91
CA THR A 117 -5.72 10.47 22.90
C THR A 117 -5.36 10.95 21.49
N LEU A 118 -4.58 10.18 20.72
CA LEU A 118 -4.09 10.62 19.41
C LEU A 118 -5.05 10.31 18.26
N SER A 119 -5.88 9.26 18.36
CA SER A 119 -6.78 8.86 17.28
C SER A 119 -7.75 9.97 16.83
N PRO A 120 -8.38 10.77 17.70
CA PRO A 120 -9.23 11.87 17.25
C PRO A 120 -8.45 12.90 16.44
N PHE A 121 -7.24 13.25 16.89
CA PHE A 121 -6.38 14.21 16.20
C PHE A 121 -5.92 13.67 14.83
N VAL A 122 -5.39 12.45 14.78
CA VAL A 122 -4.96 11.80 13.55
C VAL A 122 -6.10 11.72 12.54
N ASN A 123 -7.31 11.34 12.99
CA ASN A 123 -8.47 11.25 12.13
C ASN A 123 -8.97 12.63 11.66
N ALA A 124 -8.93 13.65 12.50
CA ALA A 124 -9.33 15.00 12.12
C ALA A 124 -8.41 15.58 11.04
N VAL A 125 -7.09 15.50 11.23
CA VAL A 125 -6.12 16.03 10.26
C VAL A 125 -6.16 15.26 8.94
N ARG A 126 -6.32 13.93 8.98
CA ARG A 126 -6.43 13.09 7.77
C ARG A 126 -7.65 13.41 6.91
N GLN A 127 -8.71 13.95 7.48
CA GLN A 127 -9.92 14.33 6.71
C GLN A 127 -9.70 15.59 5.87
N ILE A 128 -8.68 16.39 6.19
CA ILE A 128 -8.33 17.55 5.38
C ILE A 128 -7.67 17.06 4.08
N PRO A 129 -8.21 17.42 2.90
CA PRO A 129 -7.59 17.06 1.63
C PRO A 129 -6.12 17.51 1.59
N THR A 130 -5.23 16.61 1.18
CA THR A 130 -3.77 16.88 1.15
C THR A 130 -3.43 18.11 0.33
N THR A 131 -4.18 18.35 -0.75
CA THR A 131 -4.03 19.54 -1.62
C THR A 131 -4.33 20.85 -0.91
N ALA A 132 -5.16 20.85 0.14
CA ALA A 132 -5.47 22.06 0.91
C ALA A 132 -4.25 22.58 1.70
N TRP A 133 -3.25 21.72 1.95
CA TRP A 133 -2.02 22.09 2.63
C TRP A 133 -0.98 22.77 1.71
N VAL A 134 -1.16 22.68 0.37
CA VAL A 134 -0.18 23.20 -0.60
C VAL A 134 0.07 24.71 -0.45
N PRO A 135 -0.96 25.59 -0.36
CA PRO A 135 -0.71 27.01 -0.19
C PRO A 135 0.05 27.33 1.11
N LEU A 136 -0.29 26.64 2.19
CA LEU A 136 0.37 26.82 3.49
C LEU A 136 1.83 26.33 3.44
N ALA A 137 2.06 25.20 2.77
CA ALA A 137 3.41 24.69 2.57
C ALA A 137 4.28 25.65 1.75
N ILE A 138 3.71 26.31 0.73
CA ILE A 138 4.44 27.30 -0.06
C ILE A 138 4.81 28.53 0.81
N ILE A 139 3.93 28.96 1.70
CA ILE A 139 4.21 30.08 2.62
C ILE A 139 5.35 29.70 3.57
N TRP A 140 5.41 28.48 4.08
CA TRP A 140 6.42 28.05 5.05
C TRP A 140 7.77 27.72 4.42
N PHE A 141 7.77 27.04 3.26
CA PHE A 141 8.97 26.48 2.65
C PHE A 141 9.41 27.22 1.37
N GLY A 142 8.63 28.19 0.91
CA GLY A 142 8.87 28.86 -0.37
C GLY A 142 8.55 27.99 -1.58
N LEU A 143 8.99 28.46 -2.76
CA LEU A 143 8.87 27.69 -4.01
C LEU A 143 10.02 26.69 -4.13
N GLY A 144 9.71 25.47 -4.61
CA GLY A 144 10.70 24.41 -4.82
C GLY A 144 10.25 23.04 -4.32
N ASP A 145 11.21 22.21 -3.91
CA ASP A 145 10.94 20.83 -3.43
C ASP A 145 10.30 20.80 -2.02
N GLY A 146 10.50 21.82 -1.19
CA GLY A 146 10.05 21.88 0.19
C GLY A 146 8.56 21.62 0.38
N PRO A 147 7.67 22.39 -0.28
CA PRO A 147 6.22 22.17 -0.20
C PRO A 147 5.80 20.76 -0.60
N THR A 148 6.37 20.26 -1.68
CA THR A 148 6.06 18.91 -2.17
C THR A 148 6.48 17.84 -1.15
N LEU A 149 7.68 17.92 -0.61
CA LEU A 149 8.18 16.99 0.40
C LEU A 149 7.37 17.05 1.70
N PHE A 150 6.97 18.26 2.14
CA PHE A 150 6.11 18.44 3.30
C PHE A 150 4.75 17.75 3.11
N VAL A 151 4.08 17.99 1.98
CA VAL A 151 2.76 17.42 1.68
C VAL A 151 2.84 15.89 1.57
N LEU A 152 3.88 15.36 0.92
CA LEU A 152 4.13 13.93 0.83
C LEU A 152 4.41 13.29 2.20
N ALA A 153 5.23 13.94 3.02
CA ALA A 153 5.54 13.47 4.36
C ALA A 153 4.30 13.49 5.26
N LEU A 154 3.52 14.57 5.22
CA LEU A 154 2.29 14.70 6.00
C LEU A 154 1.29 13.59 5.65
N HIS A 155 1.08 13.34 4.37
CA HIS A 155 0.24 12.23 3.92
C HIS A 155 0.78 10.88 4.38
N GLY A 156 2.09 10.64 4.17
CA GLY A 156 2.77 9.41 4.56
C GLY A 156 2.68 9.12 6.06
N VAL A 157 2.85 10.14 6.90
CA VAL A 157 2.75 10.02 8.37
C VAL A 157 1.44 9.36 8.77
N PHE A 158 0.29 9.89 8.31
CA PHE A 158 -1.02 9.39 8.74
C PHE A 158 -1.32 7.99 8.22
N VAL A 159 -0.95 7.71 6.98
CA VAL A 159 -1.15 6.38 6.38
C VAL A 159 -0.31 5.33 7.13
N ILE A 160 0.94 5.66 7.44
CA ILE A 160 1.84 4.74 8.15
C ILE A 160 1.42 4.56 9.60
N ILE A 161 1.04 5.63 10.32
CA ILE A 161 0.51 5.54 11.70
C ILE A 161 -0.63 4.52 11.76
N LEU A 162 -1.65 4.69 10.93
CA LEU A 162 -2.86 3.88 11.02
C LEU A 162 -2.62 2.42 10.66
N ASN A 163 -1.85 2.15 9.60
CA ASN A 163 -1.53 0.79 9.20
C ASN A 163 -0.58 0.10 10.20
N THR A 164 0.36 0.83 10.77
CA THR A 164 1.25 0.31 11.82
C THR A 164 0.46 0.00 13.09
N ALA A 165 -0.40 0.92 13.53
CA ALA A 165 -1.22 0.72 14.72
C ALA A 165 -2.18 -0.48 14.54
N ALA A 166 -2.81 -0.61 13.37
CA ALA A 166 -3.62 -1.78 13.06
C ALA A 166 -2.79 -3.08 13.10
N GLY A 167 -1.60 -3.08 12.48
CA GLY A 167 -0.71 -4.23 12.51
C GLY A 167 -0.26 -4.63 13.91
N VAL A 168 -0.06 -3.68 14.82
CA VAL A 168 0.24 -3.98 16.24
C VAL A 168 -0.99 -4.57 16.95
N MET A 169 -2.19 -4.03 16.69
CA MET A 169 -3.43 -4.53 17.32
C MET A 169 -3.84 -5.92 16.83
N ASP A 170 -3.44 -6.30 15.62
CA ASP A 170 -3.73 -7.61 15.03
C ASP A 170 -2.85 -8.74 15.62
N ILE A 171 -1.83 -8.41 16.43
CA ILE A 171 -0.97 -9.41 17.07
C ILE A 171 -1.77 -10.17 18.10
N ASN A 172 -1.76 -11.53 18.00
CA ASN A 172 -2.45 -12.36 18.99
C ASN A 172 -1.85 -12.14 20.39
N PRO A 173 -2.69 -11.80 21.40
CA PRO A 173 -2.25 -11.57 22.78
C PRO A 173 -1.48 -12.76 23.40
N GLU A 174 -1.68 -13.97 22.90
CA GLU A 174 -0.96 -15.15 23.35
C GLU A 174 0.56 -15.05 23.16
N TYR A 175 1.02 -14.46 22.05
CA TYR A 175 2.46 -14.24 21.82
C TYR A 175 3.04 -13.29 22.86
N TYR A 176 2.32 -12.22 23.18
CA TYR A 176 2.72 -11.26 24.20
C TYR A 176 2.81 -11.94 25.58
N ASN A 177 1.80 -12.73 25.94
CA ASN A 177 1.75 -13.42 27.23
C ASN A 177 2.83 -14.52 27.35
N ALA A 178 3.10 -15.26 26.27
CA ALA A 178 4.14 -16.29 26.25
C ALA A 178 5.53 -15.69 26.53
N VAL A 179 5.91 -14.63 25.81
CA VAL A 179 7.23 -14.01 25.97
C VAL A 179 7.37 -13.35 27.34
N LYS A 180 6.29 -12.72 27.84
CA LYS A 180 6.25 -12.16 29.19
C LYS A 180 6.41 -13.22 30.28
N SER A 181 5.81 -14.40 30.10
CA SER A 181 5.95 -15.53 31.03
C SER A 181 7.37 -16.10 31.04
N MET A 182 8.11 -15.91 29.97
CA MET A 182 9.55 -16.28 29.87
C MET A 182 10.48 -15.25 30.52
N GLY A 183 9.94 -14.17 31.11
CA GLY A 183 10.69 -13.14 31.81
C GLY A 183 11.21 -12.00 30.92
N ALA A 184 10.72 -11.88 29.69
CA ALA A 184 11.14 -10.82 28.80
C ALA A 184 10.76 -9.44 29.31
N GLY A 185 11.68 -8.49 29.20
CA GLY A 185 11.48 -7.09 29.50
C GLY A 185 10.70 -6.35 28.41
N PRO A 186 10.28 -5.09 28.68
CA PRO A 186 9.48 -4.29 27.71
C PRO A 186 10.18 -4.11 26.35
N VAL A 187 11.49 -3.93 26.35
CA VAL A 187 12.28 -3.72 25.13
C VAL A 187 12.32 -5.00 24.28
N GLU A 188 12.50 -6.15 24.92
CA GLU A 188 12.50 -7.46 24.28
C GLU A 188 11.13 -7.75 23.66
N ILE A 189 10.06 -7.47 24.37
CA ILE A 189 8.69 -7.62 23.86
C ILE A 189 8.49 -6.77 22.60
N VAL A 190 8.93 -5.52 22.61
CA VAL A 190 8.82 -4.63 21.43
C VAL A 190 9.63 -5.17 20.26
N LYS A 191 10.87 -5.60 20.51
CA LYS A 191 11.80 -6.06 19.48
C LYS A 191 11.42 -7.41 18.88
N ASP A 192 11.04 -8.37 19.75
CA ASP A 192 10.91 -9.77 19.35
C ASP A 192 9.46 -10.18 19.03
N VAL A 193 8.46 -9.41 19.48
CA VAL A 193 7.05 -9.69 19.23
C VAL A 193 6.37 -8.57 18.45
N ILE A 194 6.39 -7.33 18.98
CA ILE A 194 5.58 -6.25 18.44
C ILE A 194 6.09 -5.80 17.08
N PHE A 195 7.38 -5.51 16.96
CA PHE A 195 7.97 -5.02 15.71
C PHE A 195 7.85 -6.06 14.57
N PRO A 196 8.25 -7.34 14.76
CA PRO A 196 8.06 -8.35 13.73
C PRO A 196 6.59 -8.63 13.41
N GLY A 197 5.73 -8.66 14.42
CA GLY A 197 4.30 -8.89 14.24
C GLY A 197 3.59 -7.77 13.49
N ALA A 198 4.01 -6.51 13.69
CA ALA A 198 3.45 -5.35 13.01
C ALA A 198 3.99 -5.16 11.57
N LEU A 199 5.07 -5.86 11.18
CA LEU A 199 5.74 -5.68 9.89
C LEU A 199 4.79 -5.74 8.68
N PRO A 200 3.82 -6.66 8.59
CA PRO A 200 2.85 -6.67 7.48
C PRO A 200 2.05 -5.37 7.37
N GLY A 201 1.61 -4.82 8.52
CA GLY A 201 0.93 -3.53 8.59
C GLY A 201 1.84 -2.37 8.18
N VAL A 202 3.08 -2.35 8.66
CA VAL A 202 4.10 -1.35 8.31
C VAL A 202 4.36 -1.34 6.80
N ILE A 203 4.59 -2.51 6.20
CA ILE A 203 4.83 -2.65 4.75
C ILE A 203 3.61 -2.18 3.96
N THR A 204 2.41 -2.51 4.42
CA THR A 204 1.16 -2.02 3.80
C THR A 204 1.08 -0.50 3.88
N GLY A 205 1.38 0.09 5.03
CA GLY A 205 1.43 1.54 5.21
C GLY A 205 2.41 2.24 4.27
N ILE A 206 3.63 1.71 4.14
CA ILE A 206 4.65 2.24 3.20
C ILE A 206 4.15 2.14 1.75
N ARG A 207 3.62 0.99 1.35
CA ARG A 207 3.11 0.77 -0.01
C ARG A 207 2.00 1.77 -0.36
N LEU A 208 1.05 1.97 0.55
CA LEU A 208 -0.04 2.92 0.36
C LEU A 208 0.46 4.36 0.33
N ALA A 209 1.39 4.74 1.23
CA ALA A 209 1.98 6.08 1.25
C ALA A 209 2.72 6.39 -0.07
N MET A 210 3.49 5.45 -0.60
CA MET A 210 4.18 5.60 -1.89
C MET A 210 3.20 5.71 -3.06
N GLY A 211 2.18 4.83 -3.13
CA GLY A 211 1.21 4.83 -4.21
C GLY A 211 0.38 6.11 -4.27
N MET A 212 -0.15 6.54 -3.12
CA MET A 212 -0.90 7.80 -3.03
C MET A 212 -0.01 9.03 -3.17
N GLY A 213 1.23 8.95 -2.66
CA GLY A 213 2.25 9.99 -2.85
C GLY A 213 2.55 10.24 -4.32
N TRP A 214 2.66 9.19 -5.12
CA TRP A 214 2.82 9.32 -6.57
C TRP A 214 1.67 10.09 -7.22
N MET A 215 0.43 9.77 -6.87
CA MET A 215 -0.76 10.48 -7.37
C MET A 215 -0.84 11.95 -6.93
N THR A 216 -0.19 12.31 -5.82
CA THR A 216 -0.22 13.69 -5.29
C THR A 216 0.79 14.59 -5.99
N VAL A 217 1.89 14.05 -6.54
CA VAL A 217 2.98 14.82 -7.18
C VAL A 217 2.72 15.02 -8.67
N VAL A 218 1.97 14.13 -9.32
CA VAL A 218 1.57 14.20 -10.73
C VAL A 218 0.34 15.07 -10.89
#